data_55d687dc53783daae30c4537cd1a3a26
#
_entry.id   55d687dc53783daae30c4537cd1a3a26
#
_cell.length_a   1.000
_cell.length_b   1.000
_cell.length_c   1.000
_cell.angle_alpha   90.00
_cell.angle_beta   90.00
_cell.angle_gamma   90.00
#
_symmetry.space_group_name_H-M   'P 1'
#
loop_
_entity.id
_entity.type
_entity.pdbx_description
1 polymer ?
#
loop_
_entity_poly.entity_id
_entity_poly.type
_entity_poly.pdbx_seq_one_letter_code
_entity_poly.pdbx_strand_id
1 'polypeptide(L)'
;MVKFCGIDVGTSGVKAMVFDEKGTPLSESYRPYAIQVAPGGTRLLRALELWNQTKTVFAEAVRKAGGNISAVCADSFGESFVALDKNDEIICDPMIFTDRWGEAEYREAEKKTSAEEIAGLCGLPLSPSYSLSKILYLRDERPEIYEKTARILLIQDFINFMLSGRTAADYSTASRTMFFNVRECVWSGALMEKFGLDPRHYSPPVPMGTVVGTLRRSLAGELGLSDGIKVVAGGHDQPVSTIGAGLRKGSAVNSMGTAECITPVIGAMLPERFIVEHGIPAEPLWEKGKFCCLLYNTTSGLLVDWFLKTVTGENPLPYAQFDRNIPPEPTRIMVQPYLMGSGTPYMDISARLAITGIDYGTTRYDIYRAILEGLCLDQRLNLEILSKEHSTVENIIVVGGGSKSRSWLGIKADILQIPVSIPAVREAGALGCAILCTAASGVYGTVEEAAHAMSRLQETIEPDQRRRSFYDEKFELYRKLHGHIQEESSFAARR
;
A
#
# COMPACT_ATOMS: atom_id res chain seq x y z
N MET A 1 2.60 0.17 -32.30
CA MET A 1 2.00 0.23 -30.96
C MET A 1 2.72 -0.82 -30.11
N VAL A 2 3.51 -0.36 -29.17
CA VAL A 2 4.18 -1.22 -28.20
C VAL A 2 3.25 -1.40 -27.00
N LYS A 3 3.18 -2.61 -26.42
CA LYS A 3 2.25 -2.91 -25.32
C LYS A 3 3.01 -3.43 -24.11
N PHE A 4 2.53 -3.11 -22.93
CA PHE A 4 3.12 -3.44 -21.64
C PHE A 4 2.05 -3.96 -20.69
N CYS A 5 2.40 -4.97 -19.89
CA CYS A 5 1.50 -5.50 -18.88
C CYS A 5 1.95 -5.09 -17.48
N GLY A 6 1.06 -4.46 -16.73
CA GLY A 6 1.19 -4.24 -15.30
C GLY A 6 0.33 -5.23 -14.54
N ILE A 7 0.88 -5.80 -13.48
CA ILE A 7 0.19 -6.75 -12.58
C ILE A 7 0.21 -6.16 -11.17
N ASP A 8 -0.97 -6.01 -10.58
CA ASP A 8 -1.15 -5.56 -9.20
C ASP A 8 -1.56 -6.77 -8.33
N VAL A 9 -0.67 -7.17 -7.42
CA VAL A 9 -0.82 -8.33 -6.52
C VAL A 9 -1.22 -7.83 -5.14
N GLY A 10 -2.52 -7.66 -4.93
CA GLY A 10 -3.08 -7.22 -3.64
C GLY A 10 -3.27 -8.37 -2.64
N THR A 11 -3.72 -8.05 -1.42
CA THR A 11 -3.98 -9.05 -0.36
C THR A 11 -5.26 -9.87 -0.57
N SER A 12 -6.20 -9.41 -1.37
CA SER A 12 -7.51 -10.05 -1.61
C SER A 12 -7.69 -10.59 -3.02
N GLY A 13 -6.79 -10.26 -3.95
CA GLY A 13 -6.87 -10.67 -5.34
C GLY A 13 -5.76 -10.04 -6.17
N VAL A 14 -5.69 -10.44 -7.42
CA VAL A 14 -4.71 -9.96 -8.38
C VAL A 14 -5.38 -9.41 -9.62
N LYS A 15 -4.83 -8.32 -10.14
CA LYS A 15 -5.28 -7.67 -11.37
C LYS A 15 -4.12 -7.56 -12.38
N ALA A 16 -4.40 -7.83 -13.65
CA ALA A 16 -3.46 -7.54 -14.73
C ALA A 16 -4.12 -6.62 -15.75
N MET A 17 -3.38 -5.62 -16.20
CA MET A 17 -3.82 -4.71 -17.24
C MET A 17 -2.74 -4.54 -18.31
N VAL A 18 -3.16 -4.44 -19.56
CA VAL A 18 -2.26 -4.13 -20.68
C VAL A 18 -2.52 -2.72 -21.15
N PHE A 19 -1.44 -1.97 -21.33
CA PHE A 19 -1.44 -0.58 -21.79
C PHE A 19 -0.62 -0.44 -23.07
N ASP A 20 -0.96 0.58 -23.88
CA ASP A 20 -0.07 1.06 -24.93
C ASP A 20 1.03 1.98 -24.37
N GLU A 21 1.96 2.40 -25.22
CA GLU A 21 3.06 3.30 -24.87
C GLU A 21 2.61 4.70 -24.42
N LYS A 22 1.30 5.03 -24.53
CA LYS A 22 0.71 6.30 -24.09
C LYS A 22 -0.11 6.18 -22.80
N GLY A 23 -0.11 4.99 -22.19
CA GLY A 23 -0.88 4.71 -20.96
C GLY A 23 -2.37 4.46 -21.21
N THR A 24 -2.79 4.22 -22.46
CA THR A 24 -4.18 3.87 -22.76
C THR A 24 -4.42 2.40 -22.36
N PRO A 25 -5.40 2.09 -21.49
CA PRO A 25 -5.72 0.73 -21.15
C PRO A 25 -6.35 0.00 -22.35
N LEU A 26 -5.80 -1.15 -22.70
CA LEU A 26 -6.24 -1.99 -23.81
C LEU A 26 -7.06 -3.21 -23.34
N SER A 27 -6.74 -3.73 -22.16
CA SER A 27 -7.44 -4.86 -21.57
C SER A 27 -7.20 -4.93 -20.08
N GLU A 28 -8.08 -5.67 -19.38
CA GLU A 28 -7.94 -6.00 -17.97
C GLU A 28 -8.42 -7.42 -17.67
N SER A 29 -7.88 -7.99 -16.60
CA SER A 29 -8.36 -9.20 -15.95
C SER A 29 -8.14 -9.12 -14.45
N TYR A 30 -9.11 -9.63 -13.67
CA TYR A 30 -9.06 -9.65 -12.20
C TYR A 30 -9.52 -11.00 -11.67
N ARG A 31 -8.86 -11.49 -10.61
CA ARG A 31 -9.25 -12.68 -9.87
C ARG A 31 -9.09 -12.45 -8.36
N PRO A 32 -10.11 -12.71 -7.54
CA PRO A 32 -9.94 -12.78 -6.10
C PRO A 32 -9.23 -14.07 -5.70
N TYR A 33 -8.56 -14.06 -4.55
CA TYR A 33 -8.03 -15.28 -3.95
C TYR A 33 -9.07 -16.00 -3.11
N ALA A 34 -8.99 -17.31 -3.08
CA ALA A 34 -9.69 -18.15 -2.11
C ALA A 34 -8.91 -18.14 -0.77
N ILE A 35 -9.09 -17.08 0.03
CA ILE A 35 -8.45 -16.96 1.34
C ILE A 35 -9.19 -17.87 2.33
N GLN A 36 -8.46 -18.84 2.90
CA GLN A 36 -8.95 -19.64 4.00
C GLN A 36 -8.72 -18.91 5.32
N VAL A 37 -9.67 -19.03 6.24
CA VAL A 37 -9.52 -18.50 7.60
C VAL A 37 -9.37 -19.69 8.54
N ALA A 38 -8.20 -19.81 9.18
CA ALA A 38 -7.92 -20.85 10.19
C ALA A 38 -8.69 -20.58 11.49
N PRO A 39 -8.87 -21.59 12.36
CA PRO A 39 -9.35 -21.37 13.71
C PRO A 39 -8.48 -20.31 14.42
N GLY A 40 -9.10 -19.30 15.01
CA GLY A 40 -8.40 -18.15 15.58
C GLY A 40 -8.33 -16.91 14.68
N GLY A 41 -8.88 -16.98 13.45
CA GLY A 41 -9.02 -15.82 12.57
C GLY A 41 -7.84 -15.56 11.63
N THR A 42 -6.77 -16.35 11.71
CA THR A 42 -5.59 -16.22 10.84
C THR A 42 -5.94 -16.46 9.38
N ARG A 43 -5.54 -15.55 8.50
CA ARG A 43 -5.77 -15.64 7.06
C ARG A 43 -4.68 -16.47 6.39
N LEU A 44 -5.06 -17.49 5.66
CA LEU A 44 -4.16 -18.37 4.92
C LEU A 44 -4.26 -18.09 3.43
N LEU A 45 -3.24 -17.42 2.89
CA LEU A 45 -3.04 -17.24 1.46
C LEU A 45 -2.01 -18.27 0.99
N ARG A 46 -2.41 -19.16 0.08
CA ARG A 46 -1.48 -20.16 -0.49
C ARG A 46 -0.63 -19.51 -1.59
N ALA A 47 0.68 -19.70 -1.52
CA ALA A 47 1.61 -19.19 -2.54
C ALA A 47 1.28 -19.73 -3.94
N LEU A 48 0.88 -20.99 -4.03
CA LEU A 48 0.47 -21.60 -5.28
C LEU A 48 -0.83 -21.00 -5.83
N GLU A 49 -1.79 -20.66 -4.96
CA GLU A 49 -3.02 -19.95 -5.34
C GLU A 49 -2.70 -18.56 -5.87
N LEU A 50 -1.89 -17.80 -5.13
CA LEU A 50 -1.42 -16.48 -5.55
C LEU A 50 -0.77 -16.54 -6.93
N TRP A 51 0.15 -17.49 -7.15
CA TRP A 51 0.79 -17.67 -8.45
C TRP A 51 -0.18 -18.06 -9.56
N ASN A 52 -1.06 -19.03 -9.33
CA ASN A 52 -1.99 -19.52 -10.34
C ASN A 52 -2.97 -18.43 -10.79
N GLN A 53 -3.47 -17.60 -9.84
CA GLN A 53 -4.32 -16.47 -10.20
C GLN A 53 -3.52 -15.38 -10.94
N THR A 54 -2.30 -15.08 -10.51
CA THR A 54 -1.41 -14.14 -11.21
C THR A 54 -1.15 -14.59 -12.65
N LYS A 55 -0.76 -15.85 -12.84
CA LYS A 55 -0.57 -16.45 -14.15
C LYS A 55 -1.82 -16.36 -15.02
N THR A 56 -2.98 -16.63 -14.44
CA THR A 56 -4.27 -16.63 -15.15
C THR A 56 -4.64 -15.22 -15.62
N VAL A 57 -4.61 -14.20 -14.73
CA VAL A 57 -4.96 -12.83 -15.12
C VAL A 57 -3.96 -12.24 -16.11
N PHE A 58 -2.66 -12.56 -15.98
CA PHE A 58 -1.65 -12.19 -16.95
C PHE A 58 -1.94 -12.70 -18.34
N ALA A 59 -2.16 -14.01 -18.48
CA ALA A 59 -2.47 -14.64 -19.77
C ALA A 59 -3.78 -14.11 -20.38
N GLU A 60 -4.82 -13.93 -19.58
CA GLU A 60 -6.10 -13.40 -20.03
C GLU A 60 -5.99 -11.96 -20.51
N ALA A 61 -5.32 -11.07 -19.75
CA ALA A 61 -5.15 -9.68 -20.13
C ALA A 61 -4.35 -9.56 -21.42
N VAL A 62 -3.23 -10.29 -21.55
CA VAL A 62 -2.41 -10.26 -22.76
C VAL A 62 -3.18 -10.79 -23.96
N ARG A 63 -3.94 -11.88 -23.83
CA ARG A 63 -4.77 -12.44 -24.92
C ARG A 63 -5.85 -11.44 -25.36
N LYS A 64 -6.56 -10.80 -24.42
CA LYS A 64 -7.57 -9.77 -24.71
C LYS A 64 -6.97 -8.57 -25.46
N ALA A 65 -5.71 -8.24 -25.18
CA ALA A 65 -4.99 -7.17 -25.88
C ALA A 65 -4.41 -7.57 -27.24
N GLY A 66 -4.66 -8.81 -27.72
CA GLY A 66 -4.14 -9.32 -28.99
C GLY A 66 -2.80 -10.02 -28.93
N GLY A 67 -2.39 -10.48 -27.75
CA GLY A 67 -1.33 -11.50 -27.57
C GLY A 67 0.13 -11.04 -27.59
N ASN A 68 0.43 -9.81 -28.00
CA ASN A 68 1.84 -9.35 -28.15
C ASN A 68 2.15 -8.18 -27.21
N ILE A 69 3.04 -8.39 -26.24
CA ILE A 69 3.56 -7.39 -25.30
C ILE A 69 5.08 -7.42 -25.29
N SER A 70 5.71 -6.31 -24.93
CA SER A 70 7.18 -6.17 -24.88
C SER A 70 7.76 -6.48 -23.49
N ALA A 71 7.00 -6.16 -22.42
CA ALA A 71 7.43 -6.39 -21.06
C ALA A 71 6.25 -6.57 -20.10
N VAL A 72 6.51 -7.22 -18.96
CA VAL A 72 5.61 -7.39 -17.83
C VAL A 72 6.33 -6.96 -16.55
N CYS A 73 5.61 -6.31 -15.66
CA CYS A 73 6.06 -5.89 -14.35
C CYS A 73 4.95 -6.18 -13.34
N ALA A 74 5.31 -6.55 -12.10
CA ALA A 74 4.35 -6.74 -11.02
C ALA A 74 4.72 -5.89 -9.81
N ASP A 75 3.74 -5.22 -9.21
CA ASP A 75 3.82 -4.74 -7.83
C ASP A 75 3.16 -5.73 -6.88
N SER A 76 3.35 -5.53 -5.59
CA SER A 76 2.70 -6.37 -4.58
C SER A 76 2.54 -5.67 -3.24
N PHE A 77 1.66 -6.24 -2.41
CA PHE A 77 1.68 -5.92 -0.99
C PHE A 77 3.03 -6.29 -0.37
N GLY A 78 3.42 -5.55 0.68
CA GLY A 78 4.68 -5.73 1.41
C GLY A 78 4.59 -6.72 2.58
N GLU A 79 5.63 -6.73 3.41
CA GLU A 79 5.74 -7.39 4.72
C GLU A 79 5.55 -8.90 4.75
N SER A 80 5.55 -9.54 3.58
CA SER A 80 5.30 -10.97 3.42
C SER A 80 6.31 -11.59 2.47
N PHE A 81 6.46 -12.91 2.55
CA PHE A 81 7.40 -13.66 1.73
C PHE A 81 6.92 -15.08 1.48
N VAL A 82 7.52 -15.75 0.50
CA VAL A 82 7.41 -17.18 0.22
C VAL A 82 8.79 -17.82 0.45
N ALA A 83 8.85 -18.97 1.15
CA ALA A 83 10.10 -19.71 1.26
C ALA A 83 10.13 -20.90 0.31
N LEU A 84 11.27 -21.04 -0.38
CA LEU A 84 11.57 -22.15 -1.29
C LEU A 84 12.74 -22.99 -0.81
N ASP A 85 12.70 -24.29 -1.09
CA ASP A 85 13.81 -25.19 -0.86
C ASP A 85 14.87 -25.12 -2.01
N LYS A 86 15.89 -25.96 -1.94
CA LYS A 86 16.97 -26.04 -2.96
C LYS A 86 16.49 -26.53 -4.34
N ASN A 87 15.31 -27.14 -4.43
CA ASN A 87 14.70 -27.59 -5.67
C ASN A 87 13.67 -26.60 -6.22
N ASP A 88 13.59 -25.39 -5.61
CA ASP A 88 12.58 -24.37 -5.92
C ASP A 88 11.13 -24.76 -5.55
N GLU A 89 10.97 -25.74 -4.66
CA GLU A 89 9.67 -26.14 -4.13
C GLU A 89 9.20 -25.19 -3.04
N ILE A 90 7.92 -24.82 -3.06
CA ILE A 90 7.32 -23.95 -2.02
C ILE A 90 7.20 -24.74 -0.72
N ILE A 91 7.90 -24.31 0.34
CA ILE A 91 7.89 -24.92 1.66
C ILE A 91 7.26 -24.08 2.75
N CYS A 92 7.03 -22.77 2.48
CA CYS A 92 6.29 -21.87 3.36
C CYS A 92 5.42 -20.93 2.54
N ASP A 93 4.13 -20.89 2.87
CA ASP A 93 3.15 -19.97 2.28
C ASP A 93 3.28 -18.55 2.89
N PRO A 94 2.79 -17.49 2.21
CA PRO A 94 2.84 -16.13 2.72
C PRO A 94 2.09 -15.94 4.04
N MET A 95 2.73 -15.28 4.99
CA MET A 95 2.13 -14.80 6.23
C MET A 95 1.72 -13.34 6.04
N ILE A 96 0.40 -13.08 6.04
CA ILE A 96 -0.12 -11.74 5.74
C ILE A 96 0.19 -10.79 6.92
N PHE A 97 0.52 -9.53 6.62
CA PHE A 97 0.93 -8.52 7.60
C PHE A 97 -0.15 -8.14 8.63
N THR A 98 -1.42 -8.41 8.33
CA THR A 98 -2.54 -8.16 9.25
C THR A 98 -2.64 -9.18 10.38
N ASP A 99 -1.92 -10.30 10.27
CA ASP A 99 -1.91 -11.37 11.25
C ASP A 99 -0.71 -11.21 12.21
N ARG A 100 -0.85 -11.72 13.42
CA ARG A 100 0.15 -11.54 14.50
C ARG A 100 1.25 -12.61 14.49
N TRP A 101 1.77 -12.96 13.32
CA TRP A 101 2.85 -13.93 13.18
C TRP A 101 4.15 -13.42 13.77
N GLY A 102 4.78 -14.22 14.65
CA GLY A 102 6.10 -13.93 15.17
C GLY A 102 6.17 -12.75 16.14
N GLU A 103 5.07 -12.37 16.79
CA GLU A 103 5.07 -11.24 17.73
C GLU A 103 5.94 -11.51 18.96
N ALA A 104 6.02 -12.75 19.43
CA ALA A 104 6.85 -13.13 20.57
C ALA A 104 8.34 -13.05 20.21
N GLU A 105 8.72 -13.60 19.05
CA GLU A 105 10.08 -13.59 18.51
C GLU A 105 10.53 -12.15 18.20
N TYR A 106 9.62 -11.33 17.68
CA TYR A 106 9.87 -9.92 17.46
C TYR A 106 10.19 -9.17 18.74
N ARG A 107 9.47 -9.41 19.84
CA ARG A 107 9.73 -8.78 21.14
C ARG A 107 11.13 -9.12 21.69
N GLU A 108 11.65 -10.30 21.41
CA GLU A 108 13.02 -10.66 21.76
C GLU A 108 14.06 -9.99 20.84
N ALA A 109 13.74 -9.86 19.55
CA ALA A 109 14.58 -9.15 18.60
C ALA A 109 14.64 -7.64 18.86
N GLU A 110 13.50 -7.04 19.23
CA GLU A 110 13.39 -5.61 19.56
C GLU A 110 14.35 -5.19 20.68
N LYS A 111 14.61 -6.08 21.67
CA LYS A 111 15.57 -5.82 22.75
C LYS A 111 17.02 -5.69 22.27
N LYS A 112 17.31 -6.13 21.05
CA LYS A 112 18.67 -6.12 20.46
C LYS A 112 18.96 -4.87 19.62
N THR A 113 17.97 -4.00 19.40
CA THR A 113 18.10 -2.82 18.57
C THR A 113 17.41 -1.62 19.22
N SER A 114 17.48 -0.44 18.63
CA SER A 114 16.70 0.73 19.05
C SER A 114 15.77 1.21 17.94
N ALA A 115 14.75 1.98 18.32
CA ALA A 115 13.84 2.60 17.36
C ALA A 115 14.58 3.52 16.38
N GLU A 116 15.56 4.28 16.88
CA GLU A 116 16.40 5.19 16.10
C GLU A 116 17.31 4.43 15.12
N GLU A 117 17.88 3.29 15.54
CA GLU A 117 18.70 2.46 14.65
C GLU A 117 17.89 1.95 13.47
N ILE A 118 16.69 1.42 13.72
CA ILE A 118 15.81 0.92 12.66
C ILE A 118 15.30 2.08 11.80
N ALA A 119 14.87 3.18 12.39
CA ALA A 119 14.43 4.36 11.65
C ALA A 119 15.55 4.92 10.74
N GLY A 120 16.77 5.00 11.25
CA GLY A 120 17.92 5.54 10.52
C GLY A 120 18.41 4.66 9.38
N LEU A 121 18.42 3.33 9.58
CA LEU A 121 18.88 2.38 8.58
C LEU A 121 17.77 1.98 7.60
N CYS A 122 16.57 1.67 8.11
CA CYS A 122 15.52 1.03 7.33
C CYS A 122 14.40 1.99 6.91
N GLY A 123 14.34 3.21 7.47
CA GLY A 123 13.25 4.13 7.20
C GLY A 123 11.93 3.76 7.86
N LEU A 124 11.93 2.88 8.84
CA LEU A 124 10.73 2.28 9.42
C LEU A 124 10.62 2.58 10.92
N PRO A 125 9.41 2.78 11.46
CA PRO A 125 9.18 2.64 12.88
C PRO A 125 9.31 1.17 13.30
N LEU A 126 9.62 0.90 14.56
CA LEU A 126 9.57 -0.46 15.11
C LEU A 126 8.12 -0.99 15.08
N SER A 127 7.92 -2.15 14.46
CA SER A 127 6.62 -2.82 14.42
C SER A 127 6.74 -4.31 14.10
N PRO A 128 5.94 -5.17 14.75
CA PRO A 128 5.87 -6.60 14.41
C PRO A 128 5.18 -6.88 13.08
N SER A 129 4.57 -5.88 12.42
CA SER A 129 3.89 -6.08 11.13
C SER A 129 4.85 -6.33 9.96
N TYR A 130 6.12 -5.94 10.09
CA TYR A 130 7.14 -6.12 9.05
C TYR A 130 7.61 -7.58 8.89
N SER A 131 8.34 -7.88 7.81
CA SER A 131 8.75 -9.26 7.49
C SER A 131 9.62 -9.92 8.56
N LEU A 132 10.41 -9.14 9.33
CA LEU A 132 11.31 -9.65 10.35
C LEU A 132 10.61 -10.60 11.33
N SER A 133 9.46 -10.21 11.89
CA SER A 133 8.72 -11.02 12.85
C SER A 133 8.40 -12.41 12.31
N LYS A 134 7.94 -12.48 11.07
CA LYS A 134 7.53 -13.69 10.37
C LYS A 134 8.72 -14.58 10.01
N ILE A 135 9.86 -13.97 9.68
CA ILE A 135 11.12 -14.68 9.41
C ILE A 135 11.66 -15.29 10.70
N LEU A 136 11.60 -14.54 11.81
CA LEU A 136 12.00 -15.04 13.12
C LEU A 136 11.09 -16.19 13.58
N TYR A 137 9.77 -16.04 13.42
CA TYR A 137 8.83 -17.14 13.67
C TYR A 137 9.15 -18.39 12.86
N LEU A 138 9.44 -18.22 11.55
CA LEU A 138 9.84 -19.38 10.72
C LEU A 138 11.10 -20.03 11.23
N ARG A 139 12.11 -19.25 11.67
CA ARG A 139 13.37 -19.77 12.20
C ARG A 139 13.21 -20.46 13.54
N ASP A 140 12.48 -19.86 14.48
CA ASP A 140 12.46 -20.26 15.87
C ASP A 140 11.35 -21.28 16.18
N GLU A 141 10.18 -21.16 15.54
CA GLU A 141 9.02 -22.01 15.76
C GLU A 141 8.85 -23.10 14.68
N ARG A 142 9.50 -22.94 13.53
CA ARG A 142 9.43 -23.89 12.42
C ARG A 142 10.83 -24.24 11.88
N PRO A 143 11.79 -24.65 12.76
CA PRO A 143 13.18 -24.88 12.36
C PRO A 143 13.31 -25.94 11.26
N GLU A 144 12.42 -26.96 11.25
CA GLU A 144 12.39 -27.99 10.22
C GLU A 144 12.09 -27.47 8.80
N ILE A 145 11.46 -26.30 8.69
CA ILE A 145 11.24 -25.59 7.43
C ILE A 145 12.41 -24.66 7.16
N TYR A 146 12.81 -23.86 8.17
CA TYR A 146 13.89 -22.88 8.02
C TYR A 146 15.20 -23.51 7.57
N GLU A 147 15.59 -24.65 8.13
CA GLU A 147 16.82 -25.40 7.76
C GLU A 147 16.80 -25.89 6.30
N LYS A 148 15.63 -26.16 5.73
CA LYS A 148 15.46 -26.55 4.32
C LYS A 148 15.36 -25.35 3.38
N THR A 149 15.18 -24.15 3.93
CA THR A 149 14.99 -22.94 3.12
C THR A 149 16.27 -22.59 2.37
N ALA A 150 16.18 -22.52 1.07
CA ALA A 150 17.23 -22.01 0.20
C ALA A 150 16.99 -20.56 -0.21
N ARG A 151 15.73 -20.13 -0.28
CA ARG A 151 15.35 -18.77 -0.66
C ARG A 151 14.17 -18.29 0.17
N ILE A 152 14.25 -17.02 0.61
CA ILE A 152 13.15 -16.23 1.17
C ILE A 152 12.87 -15.13 0.15
N LEU A 153 11.79 -15.29 -0.62
CA LEU A 153 11.41 -14.36 -1.69
C LEU A 153 10.26 -13.48 -1.21
N LEU A 154 10.45 -12.16 -1.20
CA LEU A 154 9.37 -11.21 -0.99
C LEU A 154 8.32 -11.39 -2.09
N ILE A 155 7.08 -10.98 -1.86
CA ILE A 155 5.99 -11.35 -2.80
C ILE A 155 6.29 -10.91 -4.24
N GLN A 156 6.74 -9.67 -4.43
CA GLN A 156 7.13 -9.15 -5.75
C GLN A 156 8.30 -9.96 -6.36
N ASP A 157 9.32 -10.29 -5.56
CA ASP A 157 10.46 -11.12 -5.95
C ASP A 157 10.03 -12.56 -6.30
N PHE A 158 9.09 -13.13 -5.53
CA PHE A 158 8.50 -14.43 -5.86
C PHE A 158 7.81 -14.40 -7.23
N ILE A 159 7.06 -13.36 -7.55
CA ILE A 159 6.43 -13.22 -8.88
C ILE A 159 7.49 -13.08 -9.98
N ASN A 160 8.53 -12.28 -9.78
CA ASN A 160 9.66 -12.18 -10.72
C ASN A 160 10.31 -13.54 -10.96
N PHE A 161 10.56 -14.29 -9.88
CA PHE A 161 11.12 -15.63 -9.96
C PHE A 161 10.21 -16.60 -10.73
N MET A 162 8.93 -16.58 -10.44
CA MET A 162 7.97 -17.46 -11.14
C MET A 162 7.85 -17.11 -12.64
N LEU A 163 7.94 -15.84 -13.00
CA LEU A 163 7.92 -15.39 -14.40
C LEU A 163 9.23 -15.69 -15.15
N SER A 164 10.38 -15.40 -14.54
CA SER A 164 11.69 -15.38 -15.25
C SER A 164 12.65 -16.50 -14.87
N GLY A 165 12.50 -17.10 -13.68
CA GLY A 165 13.48 -18.00 -13.09
C GLY A 165 14.64 -17.29 -12.40
N ARG A 166 14.59 -15.97 -12.28
CA ARG A 166 15.59 -15.15 -11.63
C ARG A 166 15.01 -14.40 -10.45
N THR A 167 15.81 -14.21 -9.41
CA THR A 167 15.42 -13.52 -8.18
C THR A 167 15.97 -12.11 -8.19
N ALA A 168 15.17 -11.14 -7.71
CA ALA A 168 15.56 -9.75 -7.55
C ALA A 168 14.57 -9.07 -6.60
N ALA A 169 15.03 -8.67 -5.42
CA ALA A 169 14.24 -7.92 -4.46
C ALA A 169 14.33 -6.42 -4.78
N ASP A 170 13.21 -5.76 -5.06
CA ASP A 170 13.24 -4.31 -5.23
C ASP A 170 13.44 -3.60 -3.89
N TYR A 171 13.97 -2.36 -3.96
CA TYR A 171 14.32 -1.59 -2.76
C TYR A 171 13.14 -1.31 -1.85
N SER A 172 11.94 -1.09 -2.40
CA SER A 172 10.76 -0.74 -1.59
C SER A 172 10.24 -1.93 -0.81
N THR A 173 10.09 -3.10 -1.43
CA THR A 173 9.72 -4.33 -0.71
C THR A 173 10.83 -4.79 0.24
N ALA A 174 12.10 -4.65 -0.15
CA ALA A 174 13.25 -4.95 0.71
C ALA A 174 13.25 -4.06 1.98
N SER A 175 12.90 -2.78 1.86
CA SER A 175 12.82 -1.87 3.02
C SER A 175 11.83 -2.34 4.07
N ARG A 176 10.76 -3.05 3.68
CA ARG A 176 9.72 -3.58 4.57
C ARG A 176 10.16 -4.79 5.41
N THR A 177 11.43 -5.16 5.34
CA THR A 177 11.97 -6.30 6.09
C THR A 177 12.53 -5.95 7.46
N MET A 178 12.83 -4.68 7.77
CA MET A 178 13.53 -4.15 8.95
C MET A 178 15.02 -4.51 9.03
N PHE A 179 15.65 -4.96 7.95
CA PHE A 179 17.10 -5.19 7.86
C PHE A 179 17.69 -4.78 6.51
N PHE A 180 17.03 -3.88 5.79
CA PHE A 180 17.52 -3.28 4.56
C PHE A 180 17.98 -1.83 4.81
N ASN A 181 19.21 -1.49 4.43
CA ASN A 181 19.72 -0.13 4.51
C ASN A 181 19.21 0.68 3.30
N VAL A 182 18.21 1.53 3.54
CA VAL A 182 17.55 2.30 2.48
C VAL A 182 18.40 3.42 1.89
N ARG A 183 19.45 3.88 2.62
CA ARG A 183 20.39 4.91 2.12
C ARG A 183 21.39 4.31 1.16
N GLU A 184 21.93 3.13 1.51
CA GLU A 184 22.91 2.42 0.69
C GLU A 184 22.28 1.49 -0.35
N CYS A 185 20.99 1.18 -0.21
CA CYS A 185 20.24 0.24 -1.04
C CYS A 185 20.82 -1.18 -1.02
N VAL A 186 21.20 -1.66 0.18
CA VAL A 186 21.76 -2.99 0.41
C VAL A 186 21.16 -3.65 1.65
N TRP A 187 21.23 -4.97 1.71
CA TRP A 187 20.95 -5.69 2.96
C TRP A 187 21.94 -5.26 4.04
N SER A 188 21.44 -4.93 5.24
CA SER A 188 22.28 -4.54 6.37
C SER A 188 22.88 -5.78 7.04
N GLY A 189 24.14 -6.09 6.71
CA GLY A 189 24.85 -7.21 7.34
C GLY A 189 24.86 -7.14 8.87
N ALA A 190 25.00 -5.93 9.44
CA ALA A 190 24.98 -5.71 10.88
C ALA A 190 23.62 -6.08 11.52
N LEU A 191 22.50 -5.67 10.90
CA LEU A 191 21.15 -6.04 11.41
C LEU A 191 20.87 -7.54 11.19
N MET A 192 21.29 -8.10 10.06
CA MET A 192 21.14 -9.53 9.78
C MET A 192 21.91 -10.38 10.81
N GLU A 193 23.15 -10.03 11.11
CA GLU A 193 23.95 -10.68 12.15
C GLU A 193 23.28 -10.55 13.53
N LYS A 194 22.85 -9.33 13.88
CA LYS A 194 22.15 -9.02 15.14
C LYS A 194 20.89 -9.87 15.34
N PHE A 195 20.16 -10.13 14.26
CA PHE A 195 18.94 -10.94 14.28
C PHE A 195 19.19 -12.43 14.00
N GLY A 196 20.42 -12.83 13.68
CA GLY A 196 20.78 -14.22 13.38
C GLY A 196 20.19 -14.71 12.05
N LEU A 197 20.19 -13.87 11.02
CA LEU A 197 19.66 -14.17 9.68
C LEU A 197 20.81 -14.54 8.73
N ASP A 198 20.58 -15.55 7.88
CA ASP A 198 21.55 -15.93 6.84
C ASP A 198 21.35 -15.09 5.57
N PRO A 199 22.32 -14.24 5.17
CA PRO A 199 22.19 -13.39 4.00
C PRO A 199 22.03 -14.16 2.68
N ARG A 200 22.40 -15.43 2.64
CA ARG A 200 22.29 -16.28 1.43
C ARG A 200 20.86 -16.59 1.05
N HIS A 201 19.90 -16.43 1.95
CA HIS A 201 18.49 -16.67 1.68
C HIS A 201 17.83 -15.55 0.87
N TYR A 202 18.43 -14.35 0.80
CA TYR A 202 17.77 -13.17 0.23
C TYR A 202 18.32 -12.84 -1.17
N SER A 203 17.40 -12.40 -2.02
CA SER A 203 17.71 -12.00 -3.40
C SER A 203 18.59 -10.74 -3.46
N PRO A 204 19.40 -10.56 -4.50
CA PRO A 204 20.12 -9.31 -4.69
C PRO A 204 19.13 -8.14 -4.82
N PRO A 205 19.36 -7.02 -4.08
CA PRO A 205 18.49 -5.86 -4.16
C PRO A 205 18.72 -5.08 -5.46
N VAL A 206 17.63 -4.61 -6.06
CA VAL A 206 17.65 -3.85 -7.32
C VAL A 206 16.67 -2.67 -7.26
N PRO A 207 16.89 -1.58 -8.02
CA PRO A 207 15.89 -0.54 -8.16
C PRO A 207 14.68 -1.02 -8.97
N MET A 208 13.50 -0.47 -8.73
CA MET A 208 12.33 -0.63 -9.60
C MET A 208 12.68 -0.27 -11.04
N GLY A 209 12.11 -0.97 -12.01
CA GLY A 209 12.42 -0.78 -13.43
C GLY A 209 13.61 -1.59 -13.94
N THR A 210 14.31 -2.33 -13.07
CA THR A 210 15.39 -3.23 -13.49
C THR A 210 14.84 -4.41 -14.31
N VAL A 211 15.45 -4.69 -15.47
CA VAL A 211 15.13 -5.92 -16.23
C VAL A 211 15.75 -7.11 -15.52
N VAL A 212 14.92 -7.95 -14.90
CA VAL A 212 15.33 -9.15 -14.16
C VAL A 212 15.71 -10.28 -15.12
N GLY A 213 14.99 -10.39 -16.23
CA GLY A 213 15.18 -11.43 -17.25
C GLY A 213 14.11 -11.37 -18.32
N THR A 214 13.87 -12.51 -18.95
CA THR A 214 12.75 -12.70 -19.88
C THR A 214 11.83 -13.80 -19.36
N LEU A 215 10.64 -13.89 -19.92
CA LEU A 215 9.67 -14.93 -19.55
C LEU A 215 10.28 -16.32 -19.72
N ARG A 216 10.13 -17.19 -18.72
CA ARG A 216 10.63 -18.59 -18.81
C ARG A 216 10.05 -19.27 -20.05
N ARG A 217 10.88 -19.95 -20.83
CA ARG A 217 10.44 -20.64 -22.04
C ARG A 217 9.32 -21.64 -21.80
N SER A 218 9.37 -22.38 -20.68
CA SER A 218 8.31 -23.32 -20.30
C SER A 218 6.97 -22.61 -20.05
N LEU A 219 7.00 -21.48 -19.33
CA LEU A 219 5.81 -20.69 -19.04
C LEU A 219 5.28 -19.99 -20.30
N ALA A 220 6.17 -19.46 -21.15
CA ALA A 220 5.80 -18.88 -22.43
C ALA A 220 5.05 -19.90 -23.31
N GLY A 221 5.57 -21.14 -23.40
CA GLY A 221 4.90 -22.25 -24.10
C GLY A 221 3.54 -22.62 -23.51
N GLU A 222 3.45 -22.71 -22.17
CA GLU A 222 2.18 -22.99 -21.46
C GLU A 222 1.12 -21.93 -21.75
N LEU A 223 1.50 -20.65 -21.77
CA LEU A 223 0.58 -19.52 -21.96
C LEU A 223 0.34 -19.14 -23.42
N GLY A 224 1.08 -19.70 -24.36
CA GLY A 224 1.06 -19.32 -25.76
C GLY A 224 1.60 -17.92 -26.03
N LEU A 225 2.61 -17.48 -25.27
CA LEU A 225 3.23 -16.18 -25.32
C LEU A 225 4.69 -16.26 -25.84
N SER A 226 5.27 -15.12 -26.20
CA SER A 226 6.70 -15.03 -26.56
C SER A 226 7.59 -15.17 -25.32
N ASP A 227 8.67 -15.95 -25.41
CA ASP A 227 9.71 -16.02 -24.38
C ASP A 227 10.64 -14.80 -24.36
N GLY A 228 10.55 -13.92 -25.37
CA GLY A 228 11.26 -12.63 -25.42
C GLY A 228 10.62 -11.51 -24.59
N ILE A 229 9.48 -11.72 -23.94
CA ILE A 229 8.83 -10.74 -23.06
C ILE A 229 9.76 -10.45 -21.87
N LYS A 230 10.18 -9.19 -21.70
CA LYS A 230 11.01 -8.77 -20.57
C LYS A 230 10.22 -8.86 -19.27
N VAL A 231 10.83 -9.37 -18.19
CA VAL A 231 10.31 -9.31 -16.83
C VAL A 231 11.05 -8.18 -16.11
N VAL A 232 10.30 -7.21 -15.62
CA VAL A 232 10.82 -5.97 -15.01
C VAL A 232 10.47 -5.98 -13.51
N ALA A 233 11.44 -5.63 -12.66
CA ALA A 233 11.20 -5.47 -11.22
C ALA A 233 10.25 -4.31 -10.98
N GLY A 234 9.13 -4.58 -10.31
CA GLY A 234 8.21 -3.58 -9.79
C GLY A 234 8.59 -3.17 -8.37
N GLY A 235 7.61 -3.20 -7.44
CA GLY A 235 7.86 -2.80 -6.06
C GLY A 235 6.69 -3.04 -5.13
N HIS A 236 6.74 -2.39 -3.97
CA HIS A 236 5.62 -2.28 -3.06
C HIS A 236 4.51 -1.44 -3.72
N ASP A 237 3.25 -1.83 -3.56
CA ASP A 237 2.08 -1.26 -4.23
C ASP A 237 1.95 0.26 -4.07
N GLN A 238 2.23 0.80 -2.86
CA GLN A 238 2.10 2.23 -2.58
C GLN A 238 3.14 3.07 -3.38
N PRO A 239 4.46 2.79 -3.31
CA PRO A 239 5.44 3.44 -4.18
C PRO A 239 5.13 3.32 -5.67
N VAL A 240 4.74 2.13 -6.15
CA VAL A 240 4.42 1.92 -7.57
C VAL A 240 3.19 2.73 -7.99
N SER A 241 2.19 2.85 -7.12
CA SER A 241 1.02 3.69 -7.38
C SER A 241 1.37 5.18 -7.52
N THR A 242 2.43 5.68 -6.84
CA THR A 242 2.90 7.07 -7.05
C THR A 242 3.44 7.28 -8.46
N ILE A 243 4.13 6.28 -9.01
CA ILE A 243 4.61 6.28 -10.39
C ILE A 243 3.42 6.32 -11.35
N GLY A 244 2.42 5.46 -11.15
CA GLY A 244 1.21 5.39 -11.97
C GLY A 244 0.36 6.66 -11.94
N ALA A 245 0.41 7.41 -10.86
CA ALA A 245 -0.25 8.71 -10.74
C ALA A 245 0.50 9.86 -11.44
N GLY A 246 1.71 9.62 -11.95
CA GLY A 246 2.45 10.55 -12.83
C GLY A 246 3.51 11.40 -12.17
N LEU A 247 3.89 11.13 -10.90
CA LEU A 247 5.03 11.77 -10.22
C LEU A 247 5.05 13.31 -10.31
N ARG A 248 3.89 13.94 -10.25
CA ARG A 248 3.78 15.40 -10.36
C ARG A 248 4.34 16.05 -9.11
N LYS A 249 5.18 17.08 -9.30
CA LYS A 249 5.75 17.84 -8.19
C LYS A 249 4.63 18.37 -7.27
N GLY A 250 4.83 18.23 -5.96
CA GLY A 250 3.83 18.66 -4.96
C GLY A 250 2.58 17.77 -4.89
N SER A 251 2.48 16.69 -5.67
CA SER A 251 1.35 15.78 -5.59
C SER A 251 1.64 14.58 -4.69
N ALA A 252 0.58 14.10 -4.02
CA ALA A 252 0.58 12.82 -3.31
C ALA A 252 -0.54 11.94 -3.83
N VAL A 253 -0.32 10.63 -3.84
CA VAL A 253 -1.37 9.65 -4.15
C VAL A 253 -2.15 9.33 -2.89
N ASN A 254 -3.46 9.30 -2.99
CA ASN A 254 -4.34 8.84 -1.94
C ASN A 254 -5.06 7.57 -2.37
N SER A 255 -4.61 6.43 -1.88
CA SER A 255 -5.23 5.12 -2.08
C SER A 255 -6.39 4.96 -1.12
N MET A 256 -7.64 5.03 -1.63
CA MET A 256 -8.88 4.96 -0.86
C MET A 256 -9.51 3.58 -0.99
N GLY A 257 -9.03 2.63 -0.21
CA GLY A 257 -9.51 1.24 -0.16
C GLY A 257 -10.19 0.88 1.17
N THR A 258 -10.03 -0.36 1.62
CA THR A 258 -10.44 -0.83 2.97
C THR A 258 -9.76 0.00 4.06
N ALA A 259 -8.45 0.18 3.95
CA ALA A 259 -7.65 1.20 4.61
C ALA A 259 -7.45 2.39 3.66
N GLU A 260 -6.82 3.44 4.14
CA GLU A 260 -6.49 4.62 3.33
C GLU A 260 -5.04 5.02 3.56
N CYS A 261 -4.33 5.37 2.49
CA CYS A 261 -2.96 5.83 2.57
C CYS A 261 -2.74 7.02 1.65
N ILE A 262 -2.16 8.10 2.17
CA ILE A 262 -1.61 9.19 1.37
C ILE A 262 -0.11 8.98 1.25
N THR A 263 0.40 8.95 0.02
CA THR A 263 1.80 8.63 -0.29
C THR A 263 2.44 9.81 -1.04
N PRO A 264 2.97 10.81 -0.33
CA PRO A 264 3.76 11.88 -0.93
C PRO A 264 5.16 11.40 -1.29
N VAL A 265 5.67 11.91 -2.43
CA VAL A 265 7.07 11.73 -2.81
C VAL A 265 7.92 12.78 -2.10
N ILE A 266 9.01 12.37 -1.48
CA ILE A 266 9.92 13.23 -0.72
C ILE A 266 11.34 13.15 -1.31
N GLY A 267 12.05 14.29 -1.32
CA GLY A 267 13.37 14.39 -1.94
C GLY A 267 14.53 13.89 -1.07
N ALA A 268 14.25 13.51 0.17
CA ALA A 268 15.26 13.00 1.12
C ALA A 268 14.59 12.11 2.16
N MET A 269 15.40 11.28 2.81
CA MET A 269 14.97 10.45 3.93
C MET A 269 14.45 11.31 5.10
N LEU A 270 13.36 10.86 5.73
CA LEU A 270 12.84 11.49 6.95
C LEU A 270 13.86 11.39 8.10
N PRO A 271 13.94 12.41 9.00
CA PRO A 271 14.75 12.29 10.20
C PRO A 271 14.33 11.10 11.07
N GLU A 272 15.29 10.39 11.65
CA GLU A 272 15.06 9.23 12.52
C GLU A 272 14.05 9.55 13.64
N ARG A 273 14.29 10.68 14.33
CA ARG A 273 13.38 11.17 15.39
C ARG A 273 11.95 11.34 14.90
N PHE A 274 11.75 11.83 13.67
CA PHE A 274 10.42 12.04 13.11
C PHE A 274 9.69 10.73 12.85
N ILE A 275 10.42 9.72 12.31
CA ILE A 275 9.89 8.38 12.08
C ILE A 275 9.48 7.73 13.41
N VAL A 276 10.33 7.83 14.43
CA VAL A 276 10.06 7.24 15.76
C VAL A 276 8.87 7.93 16.44
N GLU A 277 8.80 9.27 16.39
CA GLU A 277 7.76 10.05 17.07
C GLU A 277 6.37 9.89 16.42
N HIS A 278 6.33 9.80 15.09
CA HIS A 278 5.05 9.82 14.35
C HIS A 278 4.71 8.50 13.64
N GLY A 279 5.56 7.49 13.75
CA GLY A 279 5.30 6.19 13.13
C GLY A 279 5.21 6.24 11.60
N ILE A 280 5.68 7.32 10.96
CA ILE A 280 5.57 7.53 9.51
C ILE A 280 6.77 6.90 8.80
N PRO A 281 6.60 5.80 8.05
CA PRO A 281 7.69 5.16 7.34
C PRO A 281 8.07 5.94 6.09
N ALA A 282 9.36 5.83 5.69
CA ALA A 282 9.87 6.30 4.42
C ALA A 282 10.41 5.12 3.60
N GLU A 283 9.98 5.00 2.36
CA GLU A 283 10.33 3.91 1.46
C GLU A 283 11.11 4.43 0.25
N PRO A 284 12.16 3.70 -0.20
CA PRO A 284 12.87 4.06 -1.41
C PRO A 284 12.00 3.88 -2.67
N LEU A 285 12.22 4.73 -3.65
CA LEU A 285 11.60 4.68 -4.96
C LEU A 285 12.55 4.06 -6.01
N TRP A 286 12.30 4.32 -7.29
CA TRP A 286 13.06 3.76 -8.43
C TRP A 286 14.50 4.28 -8.54
N GLU A 287 14.85 5.35 -7.84
CA GLU A 287 16.16 5.97 -7.88
C GLU A 287 16.72 6.18 -6.47
N LYS A 288 17.98 5.84 -6.26
CA LYS A 288 18.66 6.04 -4.98
C LYS A 288 18.57 7.51 -4.52
N GLY A 289 18.13 7.71 -3.28
CA GLY A 289 17.95 9.04 -2.69
C GLY A 289 16.57 9.63 -2.89
N LYS A 290 15.68 9.01 -3.68
CA LYS A 290 14.27 9.36 -3.77
C LYS A 290 13.44 8.45 -2.87
N PHE A 291 12.53 9.03 -2.12
CA PHE A 291 11.68 8.32 -1.17
C PHE A 291 10.22 8.75 -1.31
N CYS A 292 9.33 7.93 -0.83
CA CYS A 292 7.98 8.34 -0.45
C CYS A 292 7.76 8.02 1.02
N CYS A 293 6.79 8.67 1.64
CA CYS A 293 6.34 8.29 2.98
C CYS A 293 4.89 7.84 2.94
N LEU A 294 4.47 7.06 3.94
CA LEU A 294 3.13 6.51 4.02
C LEU A 294 2.40 7.11 5.22
N LEU A 295 1.38 7.89 4.92
CA LEU A 295 0.45 8.48 5.89
C LEU A 295 -0.84 7.65 5.83
N TYR A 296 -1.03 6.72 6.74
CA TYR A 296 -2.10 5.75 6.61
C TYR A 296 -3.07 5.72 7.79
N ASN A 297 -4.33 5.46 7.47
CA ASN A 297 -5.37 5.11 8.42
C ASN A 297 -5.73 3.63 8.20
N THR A 298 -5.76 2.87 9.29
CA THR A 298 -6.04 1.42 9.27
C THR A 298 -7.46 1.10 8.80
N THR A 299 -8.39 2.07 8.91
CA THR A 299 -9.79 1.93 8.53
C THR A 299 -10.25 3.14 7.73
N SER A 300 -10.79 2.91 6.55
CA SER A 300 -11.43 3.93 5.72
C SER A 300 -12.71 3.37 5.13
N GLY A 301 -12.67 2.74 3.97
CA GLY A 301 -13.81 2.05 3.39
C GLY A 301 -14.42 1.01 4.35
N LEU A 302 -13.58 0.35 5.16
CA LEU A 302 -14.07 -0.59 6.18
C LEU A 302 -14.99 0.08 7.22
N LEU A 303 -14.66 1.29 7.67
CA LEU A 303 -15.50 2.04 8.62
C LEU A 303 -16.83 2.43 7.97
N VAL A 304 -16.78 2.86 6.71
CA VAL A 304 -17.99 3.18 5.94
C VAL A 304 -18.85 1.93 5.75
N ASP A 305 -18.27 0.81 5.36
CA ASP A 305 -18.98 -0.48 5.22
C ASP A 305 -19.62 -0.94 6.52
N TRP A 306 -18.86 -0.87 7.62
CA TRP A 306 -19.37 -1.21 8.95
C TRP A 306 -20.57 -0.34 9.33
N PHE A 307 -20.46 0.96 9.14
CA PHE A 307 -21.54 1.89 9.45
C PHE A 307 -22.79 1.59 8.60
N LEU A 308 -22.64 1.43 7.28
CA LEU A 308 -23.77 1.12 6.41
C LEU A 308 -24.47 -0.17 6.83
N LYS A 309 -23.74 -1.23 7.11
CA LYS A 309 -24.31 -2.49 7.61
C LYS A 309 -25.03 -2.31 8.96
N THR A 310 -24.46 -1.52 9.86
CA THR A 310 -25.03 -1.28 11.19
C THR A 310 -26.36 -0.52 11.13
N VAL A 311 -26.49 0.48 10.24
CA VAL A 311 -27.69 1.32 10.14
C VAL A 311 -28.77 0.82 9.17
N THR A 312 -28.44 -0.18 8.31
CA THR A 312 -29.37 -0.72 7.33
C THR A 312 -29.75 -2.20 7.58
N GLY A 313 -29.06 -2.86 8.52
CA GLY A 313 -29.30 -4.28 8.84
C GLY A 313 -28.88 -5.22 7.69
N GLU A 314 -29.60 -6.34 7.56
CA GLU A 314 -29.26 -7.41 6.61
C GLU A 314 -29.36 -7.04 5.13
N ASN A 315 -30.06 -5.94 4.82
CA ASN A 315 -30.20 -5.42 3.45
C ASN A 315 -29.46 -4.08 3.30
N PRO A 316 -28.13 -4.07 3.12
CA PRO A 316 -27.35 -2.84 3.04
C PRO A 316 -27.80 -2.01 1.83
N LEU A 317 -28.12 -0.74 2.09
CA LEU A 317 -28.40 0.21 1.02
C LEU A 317 -27.11 0.52 0.26
N PRO A 318 -27.19 0.73 -1.07
CA PRO A 318 -26.02 1.06 -1.86
C PRO A 318 -25.35 2.37 -1.40
N TYR A 319 -24.03 2.45 -1.46
CA TYR A 319 -23.24 3.68 -1.22
C TYR A 319 -23.83 4.91 -1.93
N ALA A 320 -24.20 4.76 -3.20
CA ALA A 320 -24.78 5.83 -4.00
C ALA A 320 -26.06 6.43 -3.41
N GLN A 321 -26.79 5.69 -2.57
CA GLN A 321 -27.98 6.22 -1.91
C GLN A 321 -27.58 7.12 -0.73
N PHE A 322 -26.57 6.76 0.03
CA PHE A 322 -26.02 7.60 1.10
C PHE A 322 -25.39 8.87 0.50
N ASP A 323 -24.57 8.74 -0.54
CA ASP A 323 -23.96 9.87 -1.23
C ASP A 323 -24.98 10.89 -1.77
N ARG A 324 -26.12 10.43 -2.26
CA ARG A 324 -27.20 11.33 -2.76
C ARG A 324 -27.94 12.05 -1.65
N ASN A 325 -27.98 11.47 -0.45
CA ASN A 325 -28.73 12.03 0.69
C ASN A 325 -27.81 12.67 1.74
N ILE A 326 -26.51 12.77 1.46
CA ILE A 326 -25.57 13.41 2.38
C ILE A 326 -25.94 14.90 2.52
N PRO A 327 -26.07 15.43 3.74
CA PRO A 327 -26.33 16.86 3.94
C PRO A 327 -25.27 17.71 3.24
N PRO A 328 -25.65 18.82 2.57
CA PRO A 328 -24.70 19.64 1.82
C PRO A 328 -23.73 20.42 2.73
N GLU A 329 -24.18 20.76 3.95
CA GLU A 329 -23.40 21.57 4.88
C GLU A 329 -22.55 20.72 5.84
N PRO A 330 -21.38 21.23 6.27
CA PRO A 330 -20.54 20.57 7.27
C PRO A 330 -21.27 20.25 8.55
N THR A 331 -20.95 19.12 9.19
CA THR A 331 -21.56 18.74 10.47
C THR A 331 -20.70 19.13 11.68
N ARG A 332 -21.35 19.38 12.83
CA ARG A 332 -20.67 19.59 14.12
C ARG A 332 -20.35 18.29 14.85
N ILE A 333 -20.85 17.16 14.35
CA ILE A 333 -20.54 15.83 14.89
C ILE A 333 -19.05 15.54 14.66
N MET A 334 -18.37 15.13 15.73
CA MET A 334 -16.95 14.75 15.68
C MET A 334 -16.82 13.24 15.61
N VAL A 335 -15.94 12.75 14.75
CA VAL A 335 -15.65 11.32 14.63
C VAL A 335 -14.15 11.11 14.70
N GLN A 336 -13.71 10.27 15.64
CA GLN A 336 -12.38 9.66 15.63
C GLN A 336 -12.50 8.32 14.91
N PRO A 337 -11.89 8.12 13.72
CA PRO A 337 -12.27 7.02 12.82
C PRO A 337 -11.53 5.71 13.07
N TYR A 338 -11.17 5.36 14.30
CA TYR A 338 -10.29 4.24 14.63
C TYR A 338 -11.05 2.95 14.97
N LEU A 339 -11.70 2.35 13.98
CA LEU A 339 -12.48 1.11 14.17
C LEU A 339 -11.58 -0.08 14.60
N MET A 340 -10.35 -0.13 14.12
CA MET A 340 -9.36 -1.19 14.39
C MET A 340 -8.00 -0.64 14.84
N GLY A 341 -8.01 0.37 15.71
CA GLY A 341 -6.80 1.10 16.07
C GLY A 341 -6.48 2.23 15.10
N SER A 342 -5.58 3.12 15.51
CA SER A 342 -5.07 4.20 14.65
C SER A 342 -3.90 3.74 13.79
N GLY A 343 -3.75 4.38 12.63
CA GLY A 343 -2.51 4.39 11.87
C GLY A 343 -1.60 5.52 12.30
N THR A 344 -0.91 6.14 11.34
CA THR A 344 -0.13 7.36 11.58
C THR A 344 -1.03 8.52 12.00
N PRO A 345 -0.57 9.44 12.85
CA PRO A 345 0.75 9.51 13.47
C PRO A 345 0.85 8.77 14.82
N TYR A 346 -0.24 8.20 15.33
CA TYR A 346 -0.30 7.71 16.71
C TYR A 346 0.14 6.24 16.86
N MET A 347 -0.08 5.41 15.83
CA MET A 347 0.22 3.96 15.85
C MET A 347 -0.37 3.23 17.06
N ASP A 348 -1.55 3.68 17.54
CA ASP A 348 -2.21 3.18 18.75
C ASP A 348 -3.22 2.09 18.41
N ILE A 349 -2.85 0.83 18.65
CA ILE A 349 -3.71 -0.33 18.46
C ILE A 349 -4.89 -0.39 19.45
N SER A 350 -4.83 0.36 20.55
CA SER A 350 -5.90 0.43 21.56
C SER A 350 -6.95 1.48 21.20
N ALA A 351 -6.66 2.42 20.30
CA ALA A 351 -7.61 3.44 19.88
C ALA A 351 -8.90 2.82 19.30
N ARG A 352 -10.03 3.43 19.61
CA ARG A 352 -11.36 2.96 19.17
C ARG A 352 -12.14 4.07 18.51
N LEU A 353 -13.11 3.67 17.67
CA LEU A 353 -14.07 4.57 17.06
C LEU A 353 -14.83 5.34 18.15
N ALA A 354 -14.84 6.66 18.03
CA ALA A 354 -15.68 7.52 18.85
C ALA A 354 -16.47 8.49 17.99
N ILE A 355 -17.75 8.69 18.36
CA ILE A 355 -18.66 9.63 17.72
C ILE A 355 -19.26 10.50 18.81
N THR A 356 -19.09 11.81 18.73
CA THR A 356 -19.59 12.77 19.73
C THR A 356 -20.39 13.89 19.07
N GLY A 357 -21.24 14.56 19.82
CA GLY A 357 -22.06 15.66 19.31
C GLY A 357 -23.36 15.22 18.62
N ILE A 358 -23.83 13.99 18.86
CA ILE A 358 -25.13 13.50 18.41
C ILE A 358 -26.24 14.10 19.28
N ASP A 359 -27.33 14.57 18.68
CA ASP A 359 -28.54 15.05 19.33
C ASP A 359 -29.80 14.34 18.78
N TYR A 360 -30.99 14.73 19.30
CA TYR A 360 -32.25 14.13 18.89
C TYR A 360 -32.59 14.34 17.41
N GLY A 361 -32.12 15.41 16.80
CA GLY A 361 -32.34 15.73 15.38
C GLY A 361 -31.37 15.02 14.41
N THR A 362 -30.33 14.36 14.94
CA THR A 362 -29.29 13.74 14.13
C THR A 362 -29.82 12.56 13.32
N THR A 363 -29.62 12.60 12.02
CA THR A 363 -29.98 11.52 11.11
C THR A 363 -28.79 10.60 10.79
N ARG A 364 -29.06 9.42 10.24
CA ARG A 364 -28.01 8.52 9.74
C ARG A 364 -27.13 9.17 8.64
N TYR A 365 -27.66 10.12 7.89
CA TYR A 365 -26.91 10.81 6.84
C TYR A 365 -25.96 11.86 7.42
N ASP A 366 -26.31 12.47 8.56
CA ASP A 366 -25.42 13.35 9.31
C ASP A 366 -24.23 12.57 9.89
N ILE A 367 -24.49 11.37 10.45
CA ILE A 367 -23.44 10.49 10.95
C ILE A 367 -22.55 9.99 9.80
N TYR A 368 -23.14 9.61 8.66
CA TYR A 368 -22.38 9.23 7.46
C TYR A 368 -21.43 10.35 7.02
N ARG A 369 -21.95 11.59 6.93
CA ARG A 369 -21.12 12.76 6.63
C ARG A 369 -20.00 12.93 7.65
N ALA A 370 -20.33 12.85 8.96
CA ALA A 370 -19.34 12.98 10.02
C ALA A 370 -18.22 11.94 9.96
N ILE A 371 -18.53 10.72 9.56
CA ILE A 371 -17.53 9.66 9.32
C ILE A 371 -16.59 10.06 8.19
N LEU A 372 -17.10 10.52 7.04
CA LEU A 372 -16.28 10.97 5.93
C LEU A 372 -15.42 12.18 6.32
N GLU A 373 -15.97 13.12 7.08
CA GLU A 373 -15.22 14.26 7.62
C GLU A 373 -14.13 13.82 8.60
N GLY A 374 -14.42 12.89 9.52
CA GLY A 374 -13.44 12.35 10.48
C GLY A 374 -12.25 11.67 9.79
N LEU A 375 -12.51 10.87 8.75
CA LEU A 375 -11.46 10.26 7.92
C LEU A 375 -10.58 11.33 7.24
N CYS A 376 -11.19 12.41 6.73
CA CYS A 376 -10.44 13.50 6.09
C CYS A 376 -9.68 14.37 7.11
N LEU A 377 -10.22 14.58 8.32
CA LEU A 377 -9.53 15.30 9.40
C LEU A 377 -8.29 14.54 9.87
N ASP A 378 -8.36 13.22 9.94
CA ASP A 378 -7.21 12.36 10.26
C ASP A 378 -6.10 12.49 9.22
N GLN A 379 -6.46 12.51 7.94
CA GLN A 379 -5.50 12.75 6.86
C GLN A 379 -4.91 14.18 6.91
N ARG A 380 -5.72 15.20 7.24
CA ARG A 380 -5.23 16.56 7.44
C ARG A 380 -4.18 16.63 8.55
N LEU A 381 -4.40 15.91 9.66
CA LEU A 381 -3.45 15.84 10.76
C LEU A 381 -2.10 15.28 10.30
N ASN A 382 -2.12 14.19 9.56
CA ASN A 382 -0.92 13.57 9.01
C ASN A 382 -0.16 14.51 8.06
N LEU A 383 -0.86 15.17 7.14
CA LEU A 383 -0.26 16.12 6.20
C LEU A 383 0.34 17.35 6.92
N GLU A 384 -0.34 17.86 7.96
CA GLU A 384 0.19 18.98 8.75
C GLU A 384 1.47 18.60 9.50
N ILE A 385 1.51 17.39 10.08
CA ILE A 385 2.71 16.88 10.75
C ILE A 385 3.87 16.77 9.75
N LEU A 386 3.62 16.16 8.59
CA LEU A 386 4.64 16.01 7.55
C LEU A 386 5.16 17.38 7.05
N SER A 387 4.29 18.37 6.92
CA SER A 387 4.65 19.69 6.40
C SER A 387 5.67 20.45 7.25
N LYS A 388 5.86 20.06 8.53
CA LYS A 388 6.86 20.64 9.43
C LYS A 388 8.29 20.21 9.08
N GLU A 389 8.45 19.06 8.44
CA GLU A 389 9.76 18.50 8.07
C GLU A 389 10.01 18.55 6.55
N HIS A 390 8.96 18.63 5.73
CA HIS A 390 9.04 18.52 4.27
C HIS A 390 8.14 19.51 3.55
N SER A 391 8.29 19.55 2.23
CA SER A 391 7.47 20.35 1.32
C SER A 391 5.99 20.04 1.48
N THR A 392 5.17 21.06 1.39
CA THR A 392 3.72 20.97 1.40
C THR A 392 3.21 20.16 0.22
N VAL A 393 2.22 19.29 0.45
CA VAL A 393 1.46 18.63 -0.61
C VAL A 393 0.48 19.65 -1.20
N GLU A 394 0.54 19.84 -2.51
CA GLU A 394 -0.23 20.88 -3.24
C GLU A 394 -1.41 20.28 -4.02
N ASN A 395 -1.42 18.96 -4.24
CA ASN A 395 -2.49 18.25 -4.94
C ASN A 395 -2.57 16.79 -4.47
N ILE A 396 -3.78 16.27 -4.30
CA ILE A 396 -4.05 14.87 -3.95
C ILE A 396 -4.62 14.16 -5.16
N ILE A 397 -3.96 13.09 -5.61
CA ILE A 397 -4.45 12.23 -6.70
C ILE A 397 -5.10 11.00 -6.09
N VAL A 398 -6.42 10.86 -6.25
CA VAL A 398 -7.19 9.81 -5.60
C VAL A 398 -7.36 8.57 -6.46
N VAL A 399 -7.10 7.41 -5.88
CA VAL A 399 -7.26 6.09 -6.51
C VAL A 399 -8.06 5.16 -5.60
N GLY A 400 -8.44 3.97 -6.11
CA GLY A 400 -9.19 2.98 -5.34
C GLY A 400 -10.70 3.21 -5.30
N GLY A 401 -11.40 2.39 -4.50
CA GLY A 401 -12.87 2.33 -4.48
C GLY A 401 -13.56 3.62 -4.01
N GLY A 402 -13.01 4.27 -2.97
CA GLY A 402 -13.52 5.52 -2.40
C GLY A 402 -13.49 6.70 -3.37
N SER A 403 -12.60 6.68 -4.37
CA SER A 403 -12.51 7.71 -5.42
C SER A 403 -13.76 7.80 -6.32
N LYS A 404 -14.71 6.88 -6.17
CA LYS A 404 -15.99 6.91 -6.91
C LYS A 404 -17.03 7.84 -6.27
N SER A 405 -16.88 8.19 -4.97
CA SER A 405 -17.80 9.07 -4.25
C SER A 405 -17.40 10.54 -4.42
N ARG A 406 -18.11 11.27 -5.29
CA ARG A 406 -17.85 12.72 -5.48
C ARG A 406 -18.11 13.54 -4.22
N SER A 407 -19.08 13.14 -3.41
CA SER A 407 -19.37 13.77 -2.13
C SER A 407 -18.18 13.67 -1.17
N TRP A 408 -17.58 12.48 -1.08
CA TRP A 408 -16.38 12.27 -0.25
C TRP A 408 -15.17 13.06 -0.77
N LEU A 409 -14.95 13.08 -2.09
CA LEU A 409 -13.85 13.85 -2.68
C LEU A 409 -14.00 15.36 -2.47
N GLY A 410 -15.23 15.90 -2.55
CA GLY A 410 -15.51 17.31 -2.23
C GLY A 410 -15.23 17.63 -0.75
N ILE A 411 -15.72 16.78 0.17
CA ILE A 411 -15.44 16.90 1.61
C ILE A 411 -13.91 16.85 1.86
N LYS A 412 -13.21 15.96 1.16
CA LYS A 412 -11.75 15.84 1.28
C LYS A 412 -11.04 17.11 0.83
N ALA A 413 -11.39 17.66 -0.33
CA ALA A 413 -10.82 18.92 -0.82
C ALA A 413 -11.06 20.06 0.18
N ASP A 414 -12.31 20.19 0.68
CA ASP A 414 -12.70 21.23 1.63
C ASP A 414 -11.93 21.14 2.97
N ILE A 415 -11.74 19.93 3.50
CA ILE A 415 -11.04 19.72 4.78
C ILE A 415 -9.54 19.85 4.64
N LEU A 416 -8.95 19.27 3.62
CA LEU A 416 -7.51 19.34 3.38
C LEU A 416 -7.07 20.71 2.90
N GLN A 417 -7.96 21.53 2.33
CA GLN A 417 -7.67 22.78 1.62
C GLN A 417 -6.66 22.58 0.47
N ILE A 418 -6.72 21.42 -0.16
CA ILE A 418 -5.85 20.98 -1.24
C ILE A 418 -6.74 20.46 -2.38
N PRO A 419 -6.48 20.81 -3.65
CA PRO A 419 -7.18 20.24 -4.79
C PRO A 419 -7.10 18.71 -4.81
N VAL A 420 -8.21 18.05 -5.15
CA VAL A 420 -8.33 16.60 -5.28
C VAL A 420 -8.54 16.23 -6.74
N SER A 421 -7.56 15.53 -7.31
CA SER A 421 -7.55 15.16 -8.73
C SER A 421 -7.90 13.69 -8.93
N ILE A 422 -8.72 13.42 -9.94
CA ILE A 422 -9.13 12.09 -10.36
C ILE A 422 -8.31 11.72 -11.60
N PRO A 423 -7.51 10.62 -11.58
CA PRO A 423 -6.76 10.19 -12.76
C PRO A 423 -7.68 9.51 -13.78
N ALA A 424 -7.31 9.57 -15.06
CA ALA A 424 -8.02 8.88 -16.13
C ALA A 424 -7.97 7.35 -16.00
N VAL A 425 -6.86 6.83 -15.47
CA VAL A 425 -6.67 5.41 -15.10
C VAL A 425 -6.61 5.32 -13.58
N ARG A 426 -7.60 4.67 -12.99
CA ARG A 426 -7.70 4.55 -11.51
C ARG A 426 -6.85 3.43 -10.93
N GLU A 427 -6.41 2.49 -11.76
CA GLU A 427 -5.55 1.37 -11.38
C GLU A 427 -4.08 1.81 -11.44
N ALA A 428 -3.69 2.66 -10.48
CA ALA A 428 -2.39 3.31 -10.48
C ALA A 428 -1.23 2.31 -10.31
N GLY A 429 -1.39 1.24 -9.52
CA GLY A 429 -0.38 0.18 -9.40
C GLY A 429 -0.07 -0.47 -10.75
N ALA A 430 -1.10 -0.97 -11.44
CA ALA A 430 -0.92 -1.59 -12.76
C ALA A 430 -0.34 -0.61 -13.81
N LEU A 431 -0.77 0.68 -13.79
CA LEU A 431 -0.20 1.69 -14.68
C LEU A 431 1.25 2.00 -14.31
N GLY A 432 1.59 2.09 -13.02
CA GLY A 432 2.97 2.28 -12.54
C GLY A 432 3.90 1.17 -13.01
N CYS A 433 3.45 -0.09 -12.91
CA CYS A 433 4.16 -1.23 -13.49
C CYS A 433 4.37 -1.10 -15.01
N ALA A 434 3.36 -0.67 -15.75
CA ALA A 434 3.49 -0.45 -17.20
C ALA A 434 4.46 0.69 -17.53
N ILE A 435 4.47 1.76 -16.73
CA ILE A 435 5.43 2.89 -16.83
C ILE A 435 6.86 2.39 -16.62
N LEU A 436 7.13 1.57 -15.60
CA LEU A 436 8.42 0.93 -15.37
C LEU A 436 8.84 0.07 -16.57
N CYS A 437 7.91 -0.67 -17.17
CA CYS A 437 8.16 -1.45 -18.38
C CYS A 437 8.55 -0.57 -19.58
N THR A 438 7.92 0.59 -19.77
CA THR A 438 8.22 1.49 -20.90
C THR A 438 9.62 2.09 -20.79
N ALA A 439 10.01 2.53 -19.58
CA ALA A 439 11.36 3.03 -19.29
C ALA A 439 12.40 1.91 -19.48
N ALA A 440 12.19 0.72 -18.91
CA ALA A 440 13.08 -0.45 -19.04
C ALA A 440 13.22 -0.95 -20.49
N SER A 441 12.26 -0.64 -21.34
CA SER A 441 12.27 -1.00 -22.77
C SER A 441 12.86 0.08 -23.67
N GLY A 442 13.24 1.25 -23.10
CA GLY A 442 13.81 2.37 -23.85
C GLY A 442 12.80 3.14 -24.71
N VAL A 443 11.50 3.01 -24.44
CA VAL A 443 10.46 3.81 -25.11
C VAL A 443 10.51 5.25 -24.60
N TYR A 444 10.76 5.42 -23.30
CA TYR A 444 11.06 6.70 -22.66
C TYR A 444 12.45 6.62 -22.01
N GLY A 445 13.12 7.76 -21.87
CA GLY A 445 14.48 7.85 -21.36
C GLY A 445 14.55 7.63 -19.84
N THR A 446 13.51 8.06 -19.11
CA THR A 446 13.41 7.95 -17.64
C THR A 446 12.02 7.50 -17.20
N VAL A 447 11.92 7.07 -15.93
CA VAL A 447 10.63 6.73 -15.30
C VAL A 447 9.74 7.97 -15.21
N GLU A 448 10.32 9.14 -14.93
CA GLU A 448 9.57 10.40 -14.86
C GLU A 448 8.98 10.80 -16.21
N GLU A 449 9.75 10.71 -17.30
CA GLU A 449 9.24 10.98 -18.65
C GLU A 449 8.10 10.04 -19.01
N ALA A 450 8.25 8.75 -18.71
CA ALA A 450 7.21 7.75 -18.93
C ALA A 450 5.96 8.06 -18.10
N ALA A 451 6.13 8.38 -16.82
CA ALA A 451 5.03 8.72 -15.90
C ALA A 451 4.26 9.95 -16.39
N HIS A 452 4.94 11.00 -16.80
CA HIS A 452 4.30 12.20 -17.36
C HIS A 452 3.56 11.94 -18.68
N ALA A 453 4.10 11.10 -19.54
CA ALA A 453 3.51 10.80 -20.85
C ALA A 453 2.28 9.87 -20.74
N MET A 454 2.31 8.92 -19.80
CA MET A 454 1.31 7.85 -19.69
C MET A 454 0.19 8.17 -18.71
N SER A 455 0.39 9.06 -17.71
CA SER A 455 -0.64 9.40 -16.75
C SER A 455 -1.30 10.73 -17.05
N ARG A 456 -2.64 10.74 -16.98
CA ARG A 456 -3.46 11.93 -17.25
C ARG A 456 -4.45 12.13 -16.11
N LEU A 457 -4.70 13.39 -15.76
CA LEU A 457 -5.78 13.74 -14.87
C LEU A 457 -7.08 13.93 -15.71
N GLN A 458 -8.18 13.36 -15.23
CA GLN A 458 -9.49 13.48 -15.84
C GLN A 458 -10.22 14.70 -15.33
N GLU A 459 -10.10 14.97 -14.03
CA GLU A 459 -10.84 16.02 -13.32
C GLU A 459 -10.08 16.45 -12.07
N THR A 460 -10.27 17.69 -11.65
CA THR A 460 -9.80 18.23 -10.36
C THR A 460 -10.97 18.90 -9.64
N ILE A 461 -11.12 18.61 -8.36
CA ILE A 461 -12.11 19.19 -7.47
C ILE A 461 -11.38 20.18 -6.57
N GLU A 462 -11.72 21.45 -6.70
CA GLU A 462 -11.16 22.54 -5.89
C GLU A 462 -11.86 22.64 -4.54
N PRO A 463 -11.15 23.04 -3.46
CA PRO A 463 -11.75 23.28 -2.15
C PRO A 463 -12.70 24.47 -2.15
N ASP A 464 -13.86 24.35 -1.50
CA ASP A 464 -14.79 25.46 -1.28
C ASP A 464 -14.26 26.37 -0.15
N GLN A 465 -13.73 27.52 -0.52
CA GLN A 465 -13.13 28.47 0.41
C GLN A 465 -14.13 29.03 1.46
N ARG A 466 -15.46 28.97 1.18
CA ARG A 466 -16.50 29.39 2.12
C ARG A 466 -16.56 28.49 3.36
N ARG A 467 -16.11 27.21 3.23
CA ARG A 467 -16.13 26.23 4.32
C ARG A 467 -14.84 26.19 5.12
N ARG A 468 -13.81 26.91 4.68
CA ARG A 468 -12.49 26.88 5.27
C ARG A 468 -12.50 27.18 6.76
N SER A 469 -13.10 28.30 7.17
CA SER A 469 -13.10 28.73 8.59
C SER A 469 -13.79 27.69 9.50
N PHE A 470 -14.88 27.07 9.03
CA PHE A 470 -15.56 26.01 9.77
C PHE A 470 -14.65 24.79 9.96
N TYR A 471 -14.00 24.33 8.89
CA TYR A 471 -13.15 23.15 8.98
C TYR A 471 -11.84 23.43 9.73
N ASP A 472 -11.32 24.66 9.72
CA ASP A 472 -10.17 25.04 10.54
C ASP A 472 -10.54 24.98 12.04
N GLU A 473 -11.69 25.51 12.45
CA GLU A 473 -12.19 25.40 13.82
C GLU A 473 -12.42 23.93 14.22
N LYS A 474 -13.07 23.16 13.35
CA LYS A 474 -13.34 21.74 13.58
C LYS A 474 -12.04 20.93 13.72
N PHE A 475 -11.03 21.25 12.92
CA PHE A 475 -9.73 20.59 12.97
C PHE A 475 -8.98 20.84 14.28
N GLU A 476 -9.02 22.09 14.81
CA GLU A 476 -8.43 22.40 16.12
C GLU A 476 -9.07 21.61 17.27
N LEU A 477 -10.37 21.30 17.18
CA LEU A 477 -11.04 20.42 18.13
C LEU A 477 -10.63 18.95 17.91
N TYR A 478 -10.52 18.52 16.64
CA TYR A 478 -10.11 17.14 16.28
C TYR A 478 -8.72 16.81 16.83
N ARG A 479 -7.75 17.70 16.72
CA ARG A 479 -6.39 17.52 17.24
C ARG A 479 -6.33 17.18 18.73
N LYS A 480 -7.31 17.60 19.50
CA LYS A 480 -7.41 17.35 20.96
C LYS A 480 -8.16 16.06 21.27
N LEU A 481 -8.94 15.57 20.31
CA LEU A 481 -9.90 14.48 20.57
C LEU A 481 -9.21 13.17 20.97
N HIS A 482 -8.11 12.80 20.30
CA HIS A 482 -7.38 11.56 20.60
C HIS A 482 -6.92 11.51 22.06
N GLY A 483 -6.30 12.58 22.57
CA GLY A 483 -5.88 12.63 23.97
C GLY A 483 -7.03 12.57 24.98
N HIS A 484 -8.18 13.17 24.63
CA HIS A 484 -9.35 13.20 25.53
C HIS A 484 -10.05 11.85 25.69
N ILE A 485 -9.98 10.96 24.69
CA ILE A 485 -10.69 9.66 24.69
C ILE A 485 -9.74 8.46 24.77
N GLN A 486 -8.47 8.68 25.06
CA GLN A 486 -7.47 7.61 25.10
C GLN A 486 -7.72 6.62 26.25
N GLU A 487 -8.16 7.09 27.42
CA GLU A 487 -8.46 6.24 28.57
C GLU A 487 -9.66 5.32 28.28
N GLU A 488 -10.74 5.87 27.73
CA GLU A 488 -11.95 5.13 27.32
C GLU A 488 -11.63 4.13 26.21
N SER A 489 -10.81 4.51 25.24
CA SER A 489 -10.34 3.61 24.17
C SER A 489 -9.55 2.44 24.74
N SER A 490 -8.63 2.71 25.67
CA SER A 490 -7.82 1.68 26.33
C SER A 490 -8.67 0.73 27.17
N PHE A 491 -9.72 1.24 27.84
CA PHE A 491 -10.69 0.42 28.56
C PHE A 491 -11.47 -0.51 27.61
N ALA A 492 -11.95 0.01 26.49
CA ALA A 492 -12.68 -0.75 25.48
C ALA A 492 -11.83 -1.82 24.79
N ALA A 493 -10.50 -1.65 24.72
CA ALA A 493 -9.58 -2.59 24.10
C ALA A 493 -9.22 -3.81 24.96
N ARG A 494 -9.56 -3.82 26.25
CA ARG A 494 -9.23 -4.90 27.19
C ARG A 494 -10.16 -6.12 27.14
N ARG A 495 -10.95 -6.27 26.08
CA ARG A 495 -11.87 -7.41 25.88
C ARG A 495 -11.15 -8.64 25.31
#